data_8bca8b0eacf109939a7bd767d8b2b394
#
_entry.id   8bca8b0eacf109939a7bd767d8b2b394
#
_cell.length_a   1.000
_cell.length_b   1.000
_cell.length_c   1.000
_cell.angle_alpha   90.00
_cell.angle_beta   90.00
_cell.angle_gamma   90.00
#
_symmetry.space_group_name_H-M   'P 1'
#
loop_
_entity.id
_entity.type
_entity.pdbx_description
1 polymer ?
#
loop_
_entity_poly.entity_id
_entity_poly.type
_entity_poly.pdbx_seq_one_letter_code
_entity_poly.pdbx_strand_id
1 'polypeptide(L)'
;MSVSPCGSPILFIKKKDGTMQMCIDYYQINNMIIKNPYTLPRIDDLFDQVGGAKIFSKIDLQFGYHQVQIHDEDIHKNSFCTRYGQYEFVVIPFRLTTHTNFMCMINSIFSKYLDKFVYVFIDDILVYSKIKEEHKEHLRIVL
;
A
#
# COMPACT_ATOMS: atom_id res chain seq x y z
N MET A 1 -20.48 -2.95 -14.50
CA MET A 1 -20.24 -2.03 -15.62
C MET A 1 -20.40 -0.61 -15.09
N SER A 2 -19.46 0.25 -15.46
CA SER A 2 -19.46 1.66 -15.04
C SER A 2 -20.18 2.53 -16.09
N VAL A 3 -20.85 3.58 -15.62
CA VAL A 3 -21.41 4.68 -16.46
C VAL A 3 -20.64 5.98 -16.25
N SER A 4 -19.44 5.89 -15.67
CA SER A 4 -18.58 7.02 -15.37
C SER A 4 -18.19 7.80 -16.63
N PRO A 5 -18.13 9.14 -16.58
CA PRO A 5 -17.55 9.94 -17.65
C PRO A 5 -16.04 9.83 -17.74
N CYS A 6 -15.39 9.27 -16.70
CA CYS A 6 -13.95 9.01 -16.67
C CYS A 6 -13.65 7.61 -17.22
N GLY A 7 -12.48 7.39 -17.79
CA GLY A 7 -12.06 6.07 -18.25
C GLY A 7 -10.57 6.02 -18.53
N SER A 8 -9.82 5.41 -17.61
CA SER A 8 -8.38 5.23 -17.76
C SER A 8 -8.07 4.13 -18.80
N PRO A 9 -7.07 4.30 -19.68
CA PRO A 9 -6.69 3.29 -20.65
C PRO A 9 -5.98 2.10 -19.97
N ILE A 10 -6.09 0.93 -20.59
CA ILE A 10 -5.35 -0.27 -20.19
C ILE A 10 -4.08 -0.37 -21.01
N LEU A 11 -2.99 -0.74 -20.33
CA LEU A 11 -1.69 -1.03 -20.89
C LEU A 11 -1.29 -2.47 -20.54
N PHE A 12 -0.66 -3.16 -21.48
CA PHE A 12 -0.06 -4.48 -21.25
C PHE A 12 1.46 -4.34 -21.20
N ILE A 13 2.06 -4.70 -20.07
CA ILE A 13 3.50 -4.61 -19.86
C ILE A 13 4.07 -6.03 -19.79
N LYS A 14 5.10 -6.28 -20.60
CA LYS A 14 5.81 -7.57 -20.58
C LYS A 14 6.73 -7.62 -19.37
N LYS A 15 6.58 -8.65 -18.53
CA LYS A 15 7.47 -8.94 -17.40
C LYS A 15 8.77 -9.57 -17.88
N LYS A 16 9.77 -9.62 -16.99
CA LYS A 16 11.07 -10.27 -17.26
C LYS A 16 10.95 -11.77 -17.55
N ASP A 17 9.95 -12.43 -17.00
CA ASP A 17 9.62 -13.84 -17.22
C ASP A 17 8.86 -14.10 -18.54
N GLY A 18 8.61 -13.05 -19.33
CA GLY A 18 7.89 -13.14 -20.60
C GLY A 18 6.37 -13.06 -20.49
N THR A 19 5.81 -13.12 -19.32
CA THR A 19 4.35 -12.96 -19.09
C THR A 19 3.90 -11.53 -19.29
N MET A 20 2.62 -11.34 -19.65
CA MET A 20 2.02 -10.02 -19.81
C MET A 20 1.26 -9.64 -18.53
N GLN A 21 1.51 -8.45 -18.04
CA GLN A 21 0.76 -7.85 -16.94
C GLN A 21 -0.16 -6.75 -17.46
N MET A 22 -1.44 -6.89 -17.19
CA MET A 22 -2.40 -5.80 -17.41
C MET A 22 -2.18 -4.71 -16.37
N CYS A 23 -2.03 -3.48 -16.82
CA CYS A 23 -1.91 -2.31 -15.99
C CYS A 23 -2.92 -1.26 -16.45
N ILE A 24 -3.47 -0.50 -15.53
CA ILE A 24 -4.32 0.65 -15.84
C ILE A 24 -3.48 1.91 -15.69
N ASP A 25 -3.58 2.80 -16.66
CA ASP A 25 -2.87 4.08 -16.63
C ASP A 25 -3.68 5.11 -15.86
N TYR A 26 -3.38 5.25 -14.59
CA TYR A 26 -3.99 6.27 -13.71
C TYR A 26 -3.23 7.60 -13.68
N TYR A 27 -2.36 7.89 -14.66
CA TYR A 27 -1.53 9.09 -14.64
C TYR A 27 -2.36 10.37 -14.48
N GLN A 28 -3.45 10.52 -15.23
CA GLN A 28 -4.31 11.70 -15.15
C GLN A 28 -4.99 11.83 -13.79
N ILE A 29 -5.54 10.74 -13.26
CA ILE A 29 -6.18 10.70 -11.95
C ILE A 29 -5.17 11.00 -10.85
N ASN A 30 -3.99 10.40 -10.92
CA ASN A 30 -2.92 10.63 -9.94
C ASN A 30 -2.47 12.10 -9.88
N ASN A 31 -2.57 12.84 -10.98
CA ASN A 31 -2.28 14.28 -10.99
C ASN A 31 -3.39 15.12 -10.33
N MET A 32 -4.61 14.61 -10.28
CA MET A 32 -5.75 15.30 -9.67
C MET A 32 -5.95 14.93 -8.19
N ILE A 33 -5.37 13.83 -7.73
CA ILE A 33 -5.45 13.41 -6.33
C ILE A 33 -4.67 14.40 -5.46
N ILE A 34 -5.33 14.90 -4.43
CA ILE A 34 -4.66 15.68 -3.38
C ILE A 34 -3.70 14.75 -2.64
N LYS A 35 -2.41 14.95 -2.87
CA LYS A 35 -1.38 14.14 -2.22
C LYS A 35 -1.30 14.52 -0.74
N ASN A 36 -1.47 13.53 0.12
CA ASN A 36 -1.17 13.72 1.54
C ASN A 36 0.32 14.04 1.69
N PRO A 37 0.72 15.13 2.39
CA PRO A 37 2.11 15.52 2.58
C PRO A 37 2.90 14.59 3.52
N TYR A 38 2.42 13.36 3.75
CA TYR A 38 3.12 12.39 4.57
C TYR A 38 4.49 12.08 3.95
N THR A 39 5.53 12.41 4.69
CA THR A 39 6.91 12.15 4.26
C THR A 39 7.21 10.67 4.43
N LEU A 40 7.65 10.02 3.36
CA LEU A 40 8.15 8.65 3.46
C LEU A 40 9.36 8.62 4.41
N PRO A 41 9.40 7.71 5.38
CA PRO A 41 10.54 7.56 6.27
C PRO A 41 11.80 7.24 5.45
N ARG A 42 12.93 7.77 5.89
CA ARG A 42 14.21 7.48 5.25
C ARG A 42 14.75 6.12 5.71
N ILE A 43 15.49 5.45 4.83
CA ILE A 43 16.12 4.17 5.17
C ILE A 43 17.12 4.35 6.33
N ASP A 44 17.81 5.49 6.40
CA ASP A 44 18.75 5.79 7.48
C ASP A 44 18.05 5.85 8.84
N ASP A 45 16.84 6.46 8.90
CA ASP A 45 16.03 6.52 10.12
C ASP A 45 15.63 5.12 10.60
N LEU A 46 15.39 4.19 9.66
CA LEU A 46 15.12 2.79 9.99
C LEU A 46 16.32 2.13 10.67
N PHE A 47 17.53 2.30 10.14
CA PHE A 47 18.73 1.71 10.75
C PHE A 47 18.98 2.23 12.17
N ASP A 48 18.73 3.51 12.41
CA ASP A 48 18.86 4.11 13.75
C ASP A 48 17.83 3.52 14.72
N GLN A 49 16.59 3.32 14.28
CA GLN A 49 15.52 2.78 15.11
C GLN A 49 15.71 1.30 15.47
N VAL A 50 16.19 0.49 14.53
CA VAL A 50 16.43 -0.95 14.78
C VAL A 50 17.76 -1.22 15.49
N GLY A 51 18.50 -0.17 15.87
CA GLY A 51 19.79 -0.27 16.53
C GLY A 51 19.73 -1.16 17.79
N GLY A 52 20.57 -2.21 17.82
CA GLY A 52 20.60 -3.18 18.91
C GLY A 52 19.58 -4.30 18.88
N ALA A 53 18.65 -4.31 17.92
CA ALA A 53 17.78 -5.46 17.68
C ALA A 53 18.56 -6.61 17.05
N LYS A 54 18.18 -7.85 17.40
CA LYS A 54 18.83 -9.07 16.92
C LYS A 54 17.88 -9.99 16.17
N ILE A 55 16.60 -9.81 16.35
CA ILE A 55 15.56 -10.66 15.78
C ILE A 55 14.58 -9.78 15.01
N PHE A 56 14.31 -10.20 13.79
CA PHE A 56 13.47 -9.45 12.86
C PHE A 56 12.45 -10.39 12.21
N SER A 57 11.23 -9.90 12.05
CA SER A 57 10.21 -10.53 11.22
C SER A 57 9.63 -9.49 10.28
N LYS A 58 9.60 -9.82 9.01
CA LYS A 58 8.98 -9.04 7.96
C LYS A 58 7.62 -9.64 7.66
N ILE A 59 6.58 -8.84 7.75
CA ILE A 59 5.21 -9.18 7.36
C ILE A 59 4.90 -8.36 6.11
N ASP A 60 4.67 -9.05 5.01
CA ASP A 60 4.27 -8.45 3.75
C ASP A 60 2.73 -8.38 3.72
N LEU A 61 2.19 -7.18 3.60
CA LEU A 61 0.77 -6.95 3.44
C LEU A 61 0.37 -7.22 1.97
N GLN A 62 0.51 -8.49 1.54
CA GLN A 62 0.10 -8.90 0.20
C GLN A 62 -1.33 -8.43 -0.09
N PHE A 63 -1.48 -7.69 -1.19
CA PHE A 63 -2.78 -7.14 -1.58
C PHE A 63 -3.44 -6.21 -0.56
N GLY A 64 -2.69 -5.64 0.39
CA GLY A 64 -3.23 -4.72 1.40
C GLY A 64 -4.05 -3.58 0.79
N TYR A 65 -3.64 -3.05 -0.35
CA TYR A 65 -4.40 -2.04 -1.10
C TYR A 65 -5.78 -2.53 -1.54
N HIS A 66 -5.90 -3.79 -1.96
CA HIS A 66 -7.17 -4.39 -2.37
C HIS A 66 -8.13 -4.68 -1.20
N GLN A 67 -7.69 -4.46 0.03
CA GLN A 67 -8.54 -4.56 1.22
C GLN A 67 -9.11 -3.20 1.64
N VAL A 68 -8.58 -2.10 1.10
CA VAL A 68 -9.06 -0.76 1.38
C VAL A 68 -10.16 -0.38 0.39
N GLN A 69 -11.36 -0.15 0.91
CA GLN A 69 -12.49 0.29 0.09
C GLN A 69 -12.32 1.74 -0.34
N ILE A 70 -12.72 2.03 -1.56
CA ILE A 70 -12.85 3.40 -2.06
C ILE A 70 -14.19 3.95 -1.56
N HIS A 71 -14.21 5.22 -1.19
CA HIS A 71 -15.45 5.88 -0.82
C HIS A 71 -16.43 5.86 -1.99
N ASP A 72 -17.72 5.58 -1.73
CA ASP A 72 -18.73 5.37 -2.77
C ASP A 72 -18.81 6.52 -3.79
N GLU A 73 -18.62 7.76 -3.33
CA GLU A 73 -18.59 8.96 -4.18
C GLU A 73 -17.39 9.02 -5.12
N ASP A 74 -16.32 8.28 -4.83
CA ASP A 74 -15.07 8.29 -5.59
C ASP A 74 -14.87 7.05 -6.49
N ILE A 75 -15.72 6.03 -6.33
CA ILE A 75 -15.62 4.77 -7.10
C ILE A 75 -15.61 5.06 -8.61
N HIS A 76 -16.50 5.93 -9.09
CA HIS A 76 -16.59 6.24 -10.51
C HIS A 76 -15.33 6.91 -11.09
N LYS A 77 -14.50 7.54 -10.25
CA LYS A 77 -13.27 8.23 -10.69
C LYS A 77 -12.17 7.26 -11.11
N ASN A 78 -12.16 6.03 -10.58
CA ASN A 78 -11.16 5.02 -10.90
C ASN A 78 -11.51 4.12 -12.10
N SER A 79 -12.53 4.47 -12.84
CA SER A 79 -13.01 3.65 -13.94
C SER A 79 -11.97 3.50 -15.05
N PHE A 80 -11.99 2.36 -15.72
CA PHE A 80 -11.10 2.01 -16.83
C PHE A 80 -11.86 1.40 -17.99
N CYS A 81 -11.33 1.64 -19.19
CA CYS A 81 -11.96 1.21 -20.43
C CYS A 81 -11.28 -0.04 -20.98
N THR A 82 -12.11 -1.02 -21.36
CA THR A 82 -11.71 -2.19 -22.12
C THR A 82 -12.46 -2.22 -23.45
N ARG A 83 -12.06 -3.10 -24.37
CA ARG A 83 -12.83 -3.34 -25.60
C ARG A 83 -14.24 -3.90 -25.35
N TYR A 84 -14.52 -4.41 -24.15
CA TYR A 84 -15.78 -5.05 -23.79
C TYR A 84 -16.69 -4.17 -22.92
N GLY A 85 -16.23 -3.00 -22.54
CA GLY A 85 -16.97 -2.08 -21.69
C GLY A 85 -16.08 -1.34 -20.70
N GLN A 86 -16.71 -0.56 -19.89
CA GLN A 86 -16.12 0.24 -18.84
C GLN A 86 -16.40 -0.38 -17.48
N TYR A 87 -15.38 -0.44 -16.65
CA TYR A 87 -15.40 -1.07 -15.33
C TYR A 87 -14.76 -0.15 -14.30
N GLU A 88 -15.05 -0.41 -13.03
CA GLU A 88 -14.49 0.32 -11.89
C GLU A 88 -14.17 -0.64 -10.75
N PHE A 89 -13.23 -0.27 -9.89
CA PHE A 89 -12.91 -1.00 -8.68
C PHE A 89 -13.61 -0.38 -7.49
N VAL A 90 -14.13 -1.21 -6.60
CA VAL A 90 -14.66 -0.80 -5.28
C VAL A 90 -13.57 -0.73 -4.21
N VAL A 91 -12.38 -1.23 -4.55
CA VAL A 91 -11.17 -1.22 -3.70
C VAL A 91 -10.06 -0.49 -4.42
N ILE A 92 -9.06 -0.03 -3.67
CA ILE A 92 -7.95 0.74 -4.23
C ILE A 92 -7.17 -0.14 -5.22
N PRO A 93 -7.13 0.24 -6.52
CA PRO A 93 -6.37 -0.51 -7.52
C PRO A 93 -4.87 -0.20 -7.41
N PHE A 94 -4.08 -1.16 -7.83
CA PHE A 94 -2.63 -0.97 -7.93
C PHE A 94 -2.28 0.20 -8.86
N ARG A 95 -1.30 1.03 -8.49
CA ARG A 95 -0.85 2.26 -9.18
C ARG A 95 -1.74 3.50 -9.04
N LEU A 96 -2.84 3.45 -8.34
CA LEU A 96 -3.46 4.69 -7.88
C LEU A 96 -2.58 5.27 -6.75
N THR A 97 -2.28 6.57 -6.81
CA THR A 97 -1.36 7.24 -5.85
C THR A 97 -2.00 7.37 -4.47
N THR A 98 -2.01 6.26 -3.73
CA THR A 98 -2.59 6.18 -2.40
C THR A 98 -1.61 5.60 -1.38
N HIS A 99 -0.33 5.40 -1.78
CA HIS A 99 0.70 4.87 -0.88
C HIS A 99 0.78 5.64 0.44
N THR A 100 0.76 6.97 0.37
CA THR A 100 0.80 7.82 1.56
C THR A 100 -0.44 7.66 2.44
N ASN A 101 -1.62 7.55 1.86
CA ASN A 101 -2.87 7.35 2.61
C ASN A 101 -2.91 5.96 3.25
N PHE A 102 -2.47 4.93 2.52
CA PHE A 102 -2.35 3.57 3.05
C PHE A 102 -1.36 3.52 4.22
N MET A 103 -0.18 4.13 4.07
CA MET A 103 0.80 4.23 5.15
C MET A 103 0.25 4.98 6.36
N CYS A 104 -0.47 6.10 6.15
CA CYS A 104 -1.12 6.82 7.24
C CYS A 104 -2.12 5.93 7.99
N MET A 105 -2.90 5.14 7.28
CA MET A 105 -3.86 4.21 7.87
C MET A 105 -3.13 3.14 8.69
N ILE A 106 -2.13 2.47 8.12
CA ILE A 106 -1.35 1.45 8.84
C ILE A 106 -0.63 2.05 10.05
N ASN A 107 0.00 3.22 9.89
CA ASN A 107 0.65 3.91 10.99
C ASN A 107 -0.32 4.30 12.11
N SER A 108 -1.57 4.65 11.79
CA SER A 108 -2.58 4.93 12.81
C SER A 108 -2.94 3.68 13.61
N ILE A 109 -3.04 2.52 12.95
CA ILE A 109 -3.30 1.22 13.61
C ILE A 109 -2.17 0.87 14.57
N PHE A 110 -0.93 1.01 14.13
CA PHE A 110 0.25 0.66 14.92
C PHE A 110 0.84 1.82 15.72
N SER A 111 0.15 2.96 15.83
CA SER A 111 0.66 4.21 16.45
C SER A 111 1.26 4.02 17.84
N LYS A 112 0.73 3.08 18.64
CA LYS A 112 1.23 2.77 20.00
C LYS A 112 2.55 1.97 20.00
N TYR A 113 2.88 1.33 18.90
CA TYR A 113 3.98 0.36 18.75
C TYR A 113 5.07 0.84 17.79
N LEU A 114 4.77 1.87 16.98
CA LEU A 114 5.78 2.53 16.14
C LEU A 114 6.94 3.01 17.01
N ASP A 115 8.14 2.93 16.44
CA ASP A 115 9.41 3.34 17.07
C ASP A 115 9.80 2.54 18.32
N LYS A 116 9.00 1.54 18.73
CA LYS A 116 9.30 0.64 19.84
C LYS A 116 9.75 -0.73 19.36
N PHE A 117 8.94 -1.38 18.56
CA PHE A 117 9.22 -2.70 17.98
C PHE A 117 8.54 -2.93 16.62
N VAL A 118 7.82 -1.93 16.11
CA VAL A 118 7.15 -1.96 14.81
C VAL A 118 7.67 -0.81 13.95
N TYR A 119 8.00 -1.12 12.71
CA TYR A 119 8.29 -0.16 11.68
C TYR A 119 7.48 -0.50 10.43
N VAL A 120 6.88 0.51 9.80
CA VAL A 120 6.06 0.35 8.59
C VAL A 120 6.72 1.04 7.43
N PHE A 121 6.91 0.32 6.34
CA PHE A 121 7.47 0.86 5.11
C PHE A 121 6.67 0.35 3.89
N ILE A 122 5.90 1.24 3.31
CA ILE A 122 5.01 0.98 2.16
C ILE A 122 4.05 -0.20 2.47
N ASP A 123 4.35 -1.39 1.98
CA ASP A 123 3.53 -2.59 2.13
C ASP A 123 4.09 -3.57 3.18
N ASP A 124 5.22 -3.22 3.78
CA ASP A 124 5.95 -4.08 4.69
C ASP A 124 5.81 -3.59 6.14
N ILE A 125 5.54 -4.51 7.05
CA ILE A 125 5.65 -4.29 8.49
C ILE A 125 6.86 -5.05 8.98
N LEU A 126 7.82 -4.34 9.55
CA LEU A 126 8.98 -4.91 10.21
C LEU A 126 8.75 -4.94 11.71
N VAL A 127 8.77 -6.13 12.30
CA VAL A 127 8.76 -6.34 13.75
C VAL A 127 10.17 -6.67 14.18
N TYR A 128 10.69 -5.96 15.17
CA TYR A 128 12.07 -6.14 15.65
C TYR A 128 12.15 -6.24 17.17
N SER A 129 13.12 -6.98 17.68
CA SER A 129 13.27 -7.22 19.13
C SER A 129 14.71 -7.58 19.49
N LYS A 130 15.06 -7.41 20.76
CA LYS A 130 16.39 -7.77 21.27
C LYS A 130 16.51 -9.25 21.61
N ILE A 131 15.46 -9.85 22.14
CA ILE A 131 15.41 -11.24 22.56
C ILE A 131 14.21 -11.98 21.99
N LYS A 132 14.31 -13.32 21.93
CA LYS A 132 13.31 -14.18 21.27
C LYS A 132 11.96 -14.21 21.99
N GLU A 133 11.97 -14.11 23.29
CA GLU A 133 10.77 -14.11 24.13
C GLU A 133 9.93 -12.88 23.87
N GLU A 134 10.54 -11.70 23.88
CA GLU A 134 9.89 -10.43 23.52
C GLU A 134 9.35 -10.47 22.08
N HIS A 135 10.11 -11.06 21.16
CA HIS A 135 9.71 -11.13 19.76
C HIS A 135 8.42 -11.92 19.54
N LYS A 136 8.22 -13.00 20.31
CA LYS A 136 6.98 -13.76 20.27
C LYS A 136 5.78 -12.92 20.72
N GLU A 137 5.93 -12.14 21.78
CA GLU A 137 4.87 -11.25 22.26
C GLU A 137 4.60 -10.10 21.29
N HIS A 138 5.66 -9.51 20.73
CA HIS A 138 5.52 -8.48 19.71
C HIS A 138 4.76 -8.99 18.48
N LEU A 139 5.06 -10.20 17.99
CA LEU A 139 4.34 -10.81 16.88
C LEU A 139 2.87 -11.08 17.22
N ARG A 140 2.54 -11.51 18.45
CA ARG A 140 1.14 -11.69 18.86
C ARG A 140 0.33 -10.40 18.88
N ILE A 141 1.01 -9.27 19.12
CA ILE A 141 0.34 -7.95 19.12
C ILE A 141 0.08 -7.49 17.69
N VAL A 142 0.97 -7.84 16.75
CA VAL A 142 0.90 -7.39 15.37
C VAL A 142 -0.03 -8.26 14.51
N LEU A 143 -0.10 -9.55 14.79
CA LEU A 143 -0.94 -10.53 14.07
C LEU A 143 -2.33 -10.66 14.69
#